data_a7d2d0f059d0d56043c21106d2eb4b91
#
_entry.id   a7d2d0f059d0d56043c21106d2eb4b91
#
_cell.length_a   1.000
_cell.length_b   1.000
_cell.length_c   1.000
_cell.angle_alpha   90.00
_cell.angle_beta   90.00
_cell.angle_gamma   90.00
#
_symmetry.space_group_name_H-M   'P 1'
#
loop_
_entity.id
_entity.type
_entity.pdbx_description
1 polymer ?
#
loop_
_entity_poly.entity_id
_entity_poly.type
_entity_poly.pdbx_seq_one_letter_code
_entity_poly.pdbx_strand_id
1 'polypeptide(L)'
;MAKDIKFGEEARRSMLRGVDILADAVKVTLGPKGRNVVLDKKYGSPLITNDGVTIAKDIELEDKFENMGARLVSEVASKTNDVAGDGTTTATVLAQAMIREGLKNVASGANPMGIRRGIEKATAAAVEGLKKISKPIEGKASIAQVASISSADEKVGGLIAEAMEKVGNDGVVTIEESKGFATELDVVEGMQFDRGYASAYMVTDQDKMEAVLESPYILITDKKISNIQEILPVLEKVVQQGKAMLIIAEDVEGEALATLVLNKLRGTFNVVAVKAPGFGDRRKAMLEDIAVLTGGQVITSDLGLELKETTVDQLGSAAKVIVTKDNTTIVEGAGESEKIAGRVGQIKAQLAETTSDFDKEKLQERLAKLSGGVAVIKVGAATETELKERKLRIEDALNSTRAAVQEGIVAGGGTALANVIKDVAAVVAEGDEKTGVNIVIRALEEPVRQIGENAGLEGSVIVEKLKSQKAGFGYDAAKDEWVDMIAAGIVDPTKVTRSALQNAASVSAMLLTTEAVVADKPEEHPEPAMPAGGPGMGMM
;
A
#
# COMPACT_ATOMS: atom_id res chain seq x y z
N MET A 1 5.05 -0.43 -34.71
CA MET A 1 3.58 -0.21 -34.59
C MET A 1 3.26 1.21 -35.00
N ALA A 2 2.20 1.41 -35.81
CA ALA A 2 1.71 2.74 -36.12
C ALA A 2 1.08 3.39 -34.88
N LYS A 3 1.18 4.72 -34.79
CA LYS A 3 0.61 5.49 -33.67
C LYS A 3 -0.67 6.19 -34.13
N ASP A 4 -1.62 6.29 -33.23
CA ASP A 4 -2.78 7.15 -33.32
C ASP A 4 -2.58 8.35 -32.39
N ILE A 5 -2.85 9.57 -32.86
CA ILE A 5 -2.53 10.78 -32.14
C ILE A 5 -3.74 11.70 -32.14
N LYS A 6 -4.16 12.11 -30.94
CA LYS A 6 -5.16 13.15 -30.74
C LYS A 6 -4.52 14.40 -30.15
N PHE A 7 -5.04 15.56 -30.50
CA PHE A 7 -4.52 16.85 -30.07
C PHE A 7 -5.61 17.70 -29.41
N GLY A 8 -5.19 18.67 -28.62
CA GLY A 8 -5.99 19.74 -28.10
C GLY A 8 -7.23 19.28 -27.33
N GLU A 9 -8.38 19.83 -27.67
CA GLU A 9 -9.63 19.54 -26.97
C GLU A 9 -10.10 18.10 -27.11
N GLU A 10 -9.89 17.47 -28.27
CA GLU A 10 -10.29 16.08 -28.49
C GLU A 10 -9.52 15.11 -27.58
N ALA A 11 -8.20 15.33 -27.46
CA ALA A 11 -7.35 14.56 -26.56
C ALA A 11 -7.81 14.69 -25.11
N ARG A 12 -8.00 15.93 -24.63
CA ARG A 12 -8.44 16.23 -23.26
C ARG A 12 -9.82 15.66 -22.96
N ARG A 13 -10.77 15.77 -23.90
CA ARG A 13 -12.14 15.26 -23.74
C ARG A 13 -12.17 13.73 -23.66
N SER A 14 -11.35 13.03 -24.46
CA SER A 14 -11.23 11.57 -24.37
C SER A 14 -10.66 11.14 -23.02
N MET A 15 -9.56 11.76 -22.56
CA MET A 15 -9.00 11.45 -21.24
C MET A 15 -10.00 11.74 -20.10
N LEU A 16 -10.74 12.86 -20.18
CA LEU A 16 -11.74 13.20 -19.15
C LEU A 16 -12.82 12.13 -19.01
N ARG A 17 -13.31 11.58 -20.15
CA ARG A 17 -14.29 10.48 -20.08
C ARG A 17 -13.74 9.27 -19.32
N GLY A 18 -12.47 8.91 -19.57
CA GLY A 18 -11.84 7.82 -18.83
C GLY A 18 -11.67 8.12 -17.32
N VAL A 19 -11.27 9.35 -16.99
CA VAL A 19 -11.23 9.83 -15.59
C VAL A 19 -12.59 9.69 -14.93
N ASP A 20 -13.65 10.12 -15.64
CA ASP A 20 -15.00 10.11 -15.09
C ASP A 20 -15.53 8.69 -14.90
N ILE A 21 -15.33 7.79 -15.87
CA ILE A 21 -15.78 6.39 -15.76
C ILE A 21 -15.14 5.71 -14.52
N LEU A 22 -13.83 5.86 -14.36
CA LEU A 22 -13.15 5.25 -13.22
C LEU A 22 -13.57 5.89 -11.90
N ALA A 23 -13.53 7.23 -11.81
CA ALA A 23 -13.84 7.93 -10.58
C ALA A 23 -15.30 7.75 -10.14
N ASP A 24 -16.25 7.70 -11.09
CA ASP A 24 -17.66 7.46 -10.81
C ASP A 24 -17.90 6.04 -10.25
N ALA A 25 -17.11 5.04 -10.68
CA ALA A 25 -17.15 3.70 -10.10
C ALA A 25 -16.56 3.65 -8.68
N VAL A 26 -15.50 4.42 -8.42
CA VAL A 26 -14.81 4.43 -7.11
C VAL A 26 -15.57 5.26 -6.07
N LYS A 27 -16.05 6.47 -6.41
CA LYS A 27 -16.64 7.43 -5.46
C LYS A 27 -17.89 6.93 -4.72
N VAL A 28 -18.60 5.95 -5.28
CA VAL A 28 -19.81 5.36 -4.63
C VAL A 28 -19.47 4.62 -3.34
N THR A 29 -18.20 4.33 -3.09
CA THR A 29 -17.73 3.64 -1.88
C THR A 29 -17.44 4.60 -0.72
N LEU A 30 -17.40 5.93 -0.98
CA LEU A 30 -16.95 6.91 0.01
C LEU A 30 -17.96 7.13 1.15
N GLY A 31 -17.46 7.09 2.38
CA GLY A 31 -18.19 7.43 3.59
C GLY A 31 -19.02 6.28 4.18
N PRO A 32 -19.70 6.51 5.34
CA PRO A 32 -20.34 5.45 6.11
C PRO A 32 -21.56 4.83 5.43
N LYS A 33 -22.15 5.50 4.43
CA LYS A 33 -23.23 4.97 3.58
C LYS A 33 -22.74 4.67 2.16
N GLY A 34 -21.43 4.59 1.96
CA GLY A 34 -20.82 4.09 0.73
C GLY A 34 -21.23 2.64 0.46
N ARG A 35 -21.19 2.26 -0.81
CA ARG A 35 -21.62 0.93 -1.28
C ARG A 35 -20.45 0.19 -1.88
N ASN A 36 -20.55 -1.13 -1.88
CA ASN A 36 -19.55 -1.99 -2.50
C ASN A 36 -19.70 -1.98 -4.04
N VAL A 37 -18.58 -2.23 -4.70
CA VAL A 37 -18.49 -2.51 -6.14
C VAL A 37 -18.20 -4.00 -6.32
N VAL A 38 -18.78 -4.60 -7.34
CA VAL A 38 -18.54 -6.00 -7.71
C VAL A 38 -17.59 -6.03 -8.90
N LEU A 39 -16.45 -6.69 -8.73
CA LEU A 39 -15.44 -6.87 -9.76
C LEU A 39 -15.50 -8.30 -10.31
N ASP A 40 -15.58 -8.45 -11.61
CA ASP A 40 -15.51 -9.75 -12.28
C ASP A 40 -14.07 -10.29 -12.20
N LYS A 41 -13.93 -11.58 -11.96
CA LYS A 41 -12.63 -12.25 -11.94
C LYS A 41 -12.62 -13.39 -12.94
N LYS A 42 -11.59 -13.47 -13.76
CA LYS A 42 -11.42 -14.52 -14.78
C LYS A 42 -11.48 -15.93 -14.18
N TYR A 43 -11.09 -16.06 -12.92
CA TYR A 43 -11.11 -17.33 -12.17
C TYR A 43 -11.63 -17.06 -10.75
N GLY A 44 -12.45 -17.96 -10.24
CA GLY A 44 -13.05 -17.87 -8.91
C GLY A 44 -14.34 -17.06 -8.85
N SER A 45 -14.73 -16.65 -7.64
CA SER A 45 -15.91 -15.83 -7.41
C SER A 45 -15.63 -14.35 -7.68
N PRO A 46 -16.65 -13.56 -8.12
CA PRO A 46 -16.52 -12.11 -8.19
C PRO A 46 -16.06 -11.52 -6.84
N LEU A 47 -15.22 -10.50 -6.92
CA LEU A 47 -14.77 -9.78 -5.73
C LEU A 47 -15.76 -8.66 -5.41
N ILE A 48 -16.27 -8.63 -4.18
CA ILE A 48 -17.07 -7.53 -3.66
C ILE A 48 -16.16 -6.71 -2.75
N THR A 49 -15.99 -5.43 -3.05
CA THR A 49 -15.09 -4.55 -2.30
C THR A 49 -15.56 -3.10 -2.30
N ASN A 50 -15.15 -2.34 -1.30
CA ASN A 50 -15.24 -0.89 -1.23
C ASN A 50 -13.86 -0.21 -1.26
N ASP A 51 -12.78 -0.98 -1.38
CA ASP A 51 -11.43 -0.43 -1.49
C ASP A 51 -11.21 0.24 -2.84
N GLY A 52 -10.94 1.56 -2.79
CA GLY A 52 -10.80 2.40 -3.98
C GLY A 52 -9.62 2.02 -4.87
N VAL A 53 -8.48 1.57 -4.34
CA VAL A 53 -7.32 1.18 -5.16
C VAL A 53 -7.57 -0.14 -5.87
N THR A 54 -8.20 -1.11 -5.22
CA THR A 54 -8.57 -2.39 -5.84
C THR A 54 -9.53 -2.17 -7.01
N ILE A 55 -10.54 -1.31 -6.82
CA ILE A 55 -11.49 -0.95 -7.89
C ILE A 55 -10.76 -0.24 -9.03
N ALA A 56 -9.92 0.76 -8.71
CA ALA A 56 -9.23 1.57 -9.71
C ALA A 56 -8.23 0.77 -10.56
N LYS A 57 -7.59 -0.24 -9.99
CA LYS A 57 -6.65 -1.12 -10.71
C LYS A 57 -7.35 -2.12 -11.63
N ASP A 58 -8.58 -2.52 -11.31
CA ASP A 58 -9.35 -3.52 -12.08
C ASP A 58 -10.05 -2.91 -13.29
N ILE A 59 -10.22 -1.57 -13.35
CA ILE A 59 -10.89 -0.89 -14.46
C ILE A 59 -9.94 -0.68 -15.62
N GLU A 60 -10.22 -1.36 -16.74
CA GLU A 60 -9.56 -1.17 -18.02
C GLU A 60 -10.60 -0.87 -19.10
N LEU A 61 -10.39 0.20 -19.89
CA LEU A 61 -11.33 0.67 -20.88
C LEU A 61 -10.88 0.26 -22.29
N GLU A 62 -11.84 -0.06 -23.15
CA GLU A 62 -11.59 -0.50 -24.53
C GLU A 62 -10.97 0.63 -25.38
N ASP A 63 -11.48 1.87 -25.27
CA ASP A 63 -10.89 3.03 -25.93
C ASP A 63 -9.56 3.40 -25.27
N LYS A 64 -8.46 3.31 -26.03
CA LYS A 64 -7.10 3.55 -25.53
C LYS A 64 -6.88 4.95 -25.00
N PHE A 65 -7.54 5.97 -25.55
CA PHE A 65 -7.41 7.36 -25.10
C PHE A 65 -8.20 7.60 -23.81
N GLU A 66 -9.37 7.01 -23.68
CA GLU A 66 -10.13 7.02 -22.43
C GLU A 66 -9.37 6.22 -21.34
N ASN A 67 -8.83 5.06 -21.71
CA ASN A 67 -8.05 4.23 -20.79
C ASN A 67 -6.81 4.95 -20.24
N MET A 68 -6.16 5.83 -21.01
CA MET A 68 -5.07 6.66 -20.50
C MET A 68 -5.54 7.59 -19.38
N GLY A 69 -6.72 8.21 -19.53
CA GLY A 69 -7.32 9.03 -18.47
C GLY A 69 -7.65 8.22 -17.22
N ALA A 70 -8.24 7.04 -17.39
CA ALA A 70 -8.52 6.12 -16.29
C ALA A 70 -7.24 5.71 -15.56
N ARG A 71 -6.19 5.30 -16.29
CA ARG A 71 -4.90 4.87 -15.71
C ARG A 71 -4.20 5.98 -14.93
N LEU A 72 -4.29 7.24 -15.36
CA LEU A 72 -3.74 8.38 -14.60
C LEU A 72 -4.41 8.53 -13.23
N VAL A 73 -5.73 8.36 -13.15
CA VAL A 73 -6.44 8.41 -11.86
C VAL A 73 -6.20 7.14 -11.04
N SER A 74 -6.09 5.97 -11.69
CA SER A 74 -5.66 4.74 -11.01
C SER A 74 -4.26 4.88 -10.38
N GLU A 75 -3.35 5.64 -11.02
CA GLU A 75 -2.04 5.95 -10.43
C GLU A 75 -2.17 6.83 -9.18
N VAL A 76 -3.11 7.80 -9.16
CA VAL A 76 -3.38 8.59 -7.94
C VAL A 76 -3.78 7.71 -6.77
N ALA A 77 -4.72 6.78 -6.99
CA ALA A 77 -5.14 5.82 -5.97
C ALA A 77 -3.97 4.94 -5.50
N SER A 78 -3.21 4.38 -6.45
CA SER A 78 -2.05 3.50 -6.16
C SER A 78 -0.97 4.22 -5.37
N LYS A 79 -0.59 5.44 -5.76
CA LYS A 79 0.42 6.23 -5.03
C LYS A 79 -0.04 6.63 -3.64
N THR A 80 -1.33 6.89 -3.45
CA THR A 80 -1.89 7.17 -2.14
C THR A 80 -1.84 5.95 -1.25
N ASN A 81 -2.17 4.78 -1.79
CA ASN A 81 -2.03 3.50 -1.11
C ASN A 81 -0.58 3.22 -0.70
N ASP A 82 0.38 3.39 -1.62
CA ASP A 82 1.81 3.15 -1.37
C ASP A 82 2.36 4.00 -0.20
N VAL A 83 1.88 5.25 -0.04
CA VAL A 83 2.39 6.20 0.95
C VAL A 83 1.65 6.11 2.27
N ALA A 84 0.33 5.96 2.23
CA ALA A 84 -0.54 6.08 3.41
C ALA A 84 -1.36 4.83 3.71
N GLY A 85 -1.49 3.91 2.75
CA GLY A 85 -2.22 2.65 2.88
C GLY A 85 -3.73 2.80 3.00
N ASP A 86 -4.26 4.01 2.83
CA ASP A 86 -5.69 4.35 2.90
C ASP A 86 -5.94 5.67 2.13
N GLY A 87 -7.21 6.10 2.02
CA GLY A 87 -7.61 7.38 1.40
C GLY A 87 -7.63 7.37 -0.12
N THR A 88 -7.59 6.21 -0.73
CA THR A 88 -7.53 6.03 -2.20
C THR A 88 -8.78 6.54 -2.90
N THR A 89 -9.96 6.34 -2.30
CA THR A 89 -11.23 6.89 -2.78
C THR A 89 -11.26 8.42 -2.70
N THR A 90 -10.82 9.00 -1.58
CA THR A 90 -10.73 10.46 -1.41
C THR A 90 -9.79 11.08 -2.44
N ALA A 91 -8.64 10.45 -2.69
CA ALA A 91 -7.67 10.91 -3.69
C ALA A 91 -8.27 10.90 -5.11
N THR A 92 -9.02 9.86 -5.45
CA THR A 92 -9.72 9.72 -6.73
C THR A 92 -10.78 10.82 -6.92
N VAL A 93 -11.59 11.10 -5.89
CA VAL A 93 -12.61 12.17 -5.90
C VAL A 93 -11.97 13.54 -6.08
N LEU A 94 -10.89 13.83 -5.34
CA LEU A 94 -10.15 15.08 -5.46
C LEU A 94 -9.55 15.26 -6.87
N ALA A 95 -8.96 14.19 -7.43
CA ALA A 95 -8.39 14.23 -8.77
C ALA A 95 -9.46 14.50 -9.84
N GLN A 96 -10.60 13.79 -9.78
CA GLN A 96 -11.71 14.03 -10.71
C GLN A 96 -12.19 15.48 -10.63
N ALA A 97 -12.37 16.01 -9.43
CA ALA A 97 -12.84 17.39 -9.24
C ALA A 97 -11.86 18.42 -9.82
N MET A 98 -10.56 18.28 -9.53
CA MET A 98 -9.52 19.17 -10.06
C MET A 98 -9.43 19.10 -11.57
N ILE A 99 -9.50 17.90 -12.16
CA ILE A 99 -9.43 17.70 -13.61
C ILE A 99 -10.66 18.29 -14.30
N ARG A 100 -11.86 17.98 -13.81
CA ARG A 100 -13.11 18.51 -14.37
C ARG A 100 -13.15 20.04 -14.35
N GLU A 101 -12.82 20.64 -13.21
CA GLU A 101 -12.84 22.11 -13.08
C GLU A 101 -11.69 22.75 -13.85
N GLY A 102 -10.50 22.13 -13.85
CA GLY A 102 -9.36 22.62 -14.59
C GLY A 102 -9.59 22.62 -16.10
N LEU A 103 -10.14 21.55 -16.66
CA LEU A 103 -10.40 21.45 -18.11
C LEU A 103 -11.46 22.46 -18.58
N LYS A 104 -12.47 22.80 -17.77
CA LYS A 104 -13.41 23.88 -18.10
C LYS A 104 -12.68 25.22 -18.28
N ASN A 105 -11.74 25.53 -17.39
CA ASN A 105 -10.97 26.76 -17.46
C ASN A 105 -9.97 26.77 -18.62
N VAL A 106 -9.30 25.63 -18.90
CA VAL A 106 -8.42 25.48 -20.06
C VAL A 106 -9.20 25.66 -21.38
N ALA A 107 -10.39 25.04 -21.48
CA ALA A 107 -11.27 25.21 -22.63
C ALA A 107 -11.76 26.66 -22.83
N SER A 108 -11.83 27.44 -21.73
CA SER A 108 -12.17 28.85 -21.77
C SER A 108 -10.97 29.77 -22.08
N GLY A 109 -9.78 29.20 -22.36
CA GLY A 109 -8.59 29.93 -22.79
C GLY A 109 -7.60 30.26 -21.69
N ALA A 110 -7.76 29.76 -20.46
CA ALA A 110 -6.78 29.94 -19.39
C ALA A 110 -5.48 29.17 -19.71
N ASN A 111 -4.34 29.75 -19.35
CA ASN A 111 -3.03 29.12 -19.57
C ASN A 111 -2.80 27.94 -18.62
N PRO A 112 -2.67 26.69 -19.12
CA PRO A 112 -2.50 25.50 -18.29
C PRO A 112 -1.29 25.56 -17.36
N MET A 113 -0.20 26.22 -17.78
CA MET A 113 1.02 26.36 -16.97
C MET A 113 0.82 27.34 -15.80
N GLY A 114 -0.03 28.37 -15.98
CA GLY A 114 -0.47 29.25 -14.90
C GLY A 114 -1.35 28.51 -13.90
N ILE A 115 -2.35 27.77 -14.39
CA ILE A 115 -3.22 26.92 -13.57
C ILE A 115 -2.38 25.94 -12.74
N ARG A 116 -1.43 25.23 -13.36
CA ARG A 116 -0.52 24.29 -12.68
C ARG A 116 0.17 24.94 -11.49
N ARG A 117 0.82 26.10 -11.69
CA ARG A 117 1.50 26.81 -10.59
C ARG A 117 0.53 27.22 -9.48
N GLY A 118 -0.69 27.60 -9.85
CA GLY A 118 -1.75 27.90 -8.88
C GLY A 118 -2.16 26.69 -8.05
N ILE A 119 -2.33 25.52 -8.68
CA ILE A 119 -2.62 24.25 -8.01
C ILE A 119 -1.48 23.87 -7.04
N GLU A 120 -0.22 24.00 -7.47
CA GLU A 120 0.95 23.70 -6.64
C GLU A 120 1.00 24.59 -5.38
N LYS A 121 0.80 25.91 -5.52
CA LYS A 121 0.75 26.86 -4.40
C LYS A 121 -0.41 26.56 -3.44
N ALA A 122 -1.59 26.31 -3.99
CA ALA A 122 -2.80 26.03 -3.22
C ALA A 122 -2.68 24.71 -2.42
N THR A 123 -2.13 23.69 -3.05
CA THR A 123 -1.88 22.38 -2.41
C THR A 123 -0.88 22.50 -1.26
N ALA A 124 0.20 23.26 -1.45
CA ALA A 124 1.17 23.51 -0.39
C ALA A 124 0.52 24.21 0.82
N ALA A 125 -0.30 25.24 0.57
CA ALA A 125 -1.03 25.96 1.62
C ALA A 125 -2.03 25.06 2.35
N ALA A 126 -2.77 24.22 1.62
CA ALA A 126 -3.71 23.26 2.22
C ALA A 126 -2.99 22.24 3.11
N VAL A 127 -1.85 21.69 2.66
CA VAL A 127 -1.03 20.75 3.44
C VAL A 127 -0.52 21.37 4.72
N GLU A 128 -0.01 22.61 4.67
CA GLU A 128 0.40 23.34 5.87
C GLU A 128 -0.79 23.65 6.80
N GLY A 129 -1.95 23.96 6.25
CA GLY A 129 -3.19 24.10 7.01
C GLY A 129 -3.58 22.81 7.73
N LEU A 130 -3.53 21.66 7.04
CA LEU A 130 -3.81 20.35 7.63
C LEU A 130 -2.85 20.01 8.77
N LYS A 131 -1.54 20.26 8.59
CA LYS A 131 -0.54 20.05 9.66
C LYS A 131 -0.82 20.91 10.90
N LYS A 132 -1.25 22.16 10.72
CA LYS A 132 -1.57 23.08 11.84
C LYS A 132 -2.77 22.62 12.67
N ILE A 133 -3.78 21.99 12.05
CA ILE A 133 -4.98 21.50 12.75
C ILE A 133 -4.85 20.06 13.20
N SER A 134 -3.77 19.38 12.84
CA SER A 134 -3.49 17.99 13.24
C SER A 134 -3.30 17.89 14.76
N LYS A 135 -3.85 16.83 15.34
CA LYS A 135 -3.69 16.47 16.75
C LYS A 135 -2.95 15.14 16.86
N PRO A 136 -1.94 15.03 17.71
CA PRO A 136 -1.27 13.76 17.93
C PRO A 136 -2.24 12.73 18.53
N ILE A 137 -1.99 11.46 18.27
CA ILE A 137 -2.72 10.35 18.91
C ILE A 137 -2.01 9.99 20.19
N GLU A 138 -2.78 9.90 21.27
CA GLU A 138 -2.29 9.45 22.57
C GLU A 138 -3.15 8.31 23.10
N GLY A 139 -2.52 7.15 23.31
CA GLY A 139 -3.10 6.00 23.98
C GLY A 139 -4.02 5.13 23.12
N LYS A 140 -4.34 3.98 23.70
CA LYS A 140 -5.11 2.88 23.07
C LYS A 140 -6.50 3.31 22.58
N ALA A 141 -7.20 4.18 23.31
CA ALA A 141 -8.55 4.60 22.94
C ALA A 141 -8.59 5.38 21.62
N SER A 142 -7.62 6.30 21.41
CA SER A 142 -7.54 7.06 20.17
C SER A 142 -7.13 6.18 18.98
N ILE A 143 -6.23 5.22 19.20
CA ILE A 143 -5.86 4.20 18.20
C ILE A 143 -7.10 3.38 17.81
N ALA A 144 -7.87 2.90 18.79
CA ALA A 144 -9.09 2.14 18.54
C ALA A 144 -10.14 2.95 17.76
N GLN A 145 -10.27 4.25 18.02
CA GLN A 145 -11.18 5.14 17.27
C GLN A 145 -10.80 5.22 15.79
N VAL A 146 -9.53 5.49 15.47
CA VAL A 146 -9.06 5.53 14.07
C VAL A 146 -9.31 4.21 13.37
N ALA A 147 -8.93 3.11 13.99
CA ALA A 147 -9.10 1.77 13.42
C ALA A 147 -10.59 1.41 13.24
N SER A 148 -11.46 1.81 14.17
CA SER A 148 -12.91 1.56 14.08
C SER A 148 -13.57 2.35 12.96
N ILE A 149 -13.16 3.60 12.74
CA ILE A 149 -13.67 4.41 11.64
C ILE A 149 -13.25 3.83 10.28
N SER A 150 -11.97 3.50 10.13
CA SER A 150 -11.45 2.95 8.87
C SER A 150 -12.03 1.56 8.57
N SER A 151 -12.16 0.69 9.59
CA SER A 151 -12.75 -0.65 9.42
C SER A 151 -14.28 -0.67 9.41
N ALA A 152 -14.95 0.43 9.79
CA ALA A 152 -16.38 0.48 10.07
C ALA A 152 -16.85 -0.61 11.08
N ASP A 153 -15.96 -1.06 11.98
CA ASP A 153 -16.22 -2.11 12.97
C ASP A 153 -15.44 -1.83 14.27
N GLU A 154 -16.16 -1.60 15.38
CA GLU A 154 -15.56 -1.32 16.69
C GLU A 154 -14.76 -2.51 17.24
N LYS A 155 -15.14 -3.74 16.93
CA LYS A 155 -14.41 -4.93 17.39
C LYS A 155 -13.06 -5.04 16.70
N VAL A 156 -13.04 -4.80 15.38
CA VAL A 156 -11.80 -4.76 14.59
C VAL A 156 -10.90 -3.64 15.10
N GLY A 157 -11.47 -2.45 15.36
CA GLY A 157 -10.72 -1.33 15.94
C GLY A 157 -10.08 -1.67 17.28
N GLY A 158 -10.81 -2.37 18.14
CA GLY A 158 -10.31 -2.86 19.43
C GLY A 158 -9.14 -3.85 19.27
N LEU A 159 -9.25 -4.80 18.33
CA LEU A 159 -8.20 -5.78 18.05
C LEU A 159 -6.92 -5.13 17.51
N ILE A 160 -7.04 -4.17 16.59
CA ILE A 160 -5.89 -3.42 16.06
C ILE A 160 -5.20 -2.63 17.18
N ALA A 161 -5.96 -1.95 18.03
CA ALA A 161 -5.39 -1.21 19.16
C ALA A 161 -4.71 -2.13 20.16
N GLU A 162 -5.26 -3.30 20.44
CA GLU A 162 -4.64 -4.32 21.30
C GLU A 162 -3.37 -4.88 20.65
N ALA A 163 -3.38 -5.15 19.35
CA ALA A 163 -2.21 -5.60 18.61
C ALA A 163 -1.06 -4.59 18.73
N MET A 164 -1.34 -3.31 18.45
CA MET A 164 -0.34 -2.24 18.54
C MET A 164 0.16 -2.00 19.98
N GLU A 165 -0.70 -2.17 20.98
CA GLU A 165 -0.28 -2.09 22.39
C GLU A 165 0.71 -3.21 22.76
N LYS A 166 0.46 -4.44 22.27
CA LYS A 166 1.30 -5.61 22.58
C LYS A 166 2.67 -5.56 21.89
N VAL A 167 2.72 -5.13 20.63
CA VAL A 167 3.97 -5.09 19.87
C VAL A 167 4.64 -3.72 19.85
N GLY A 168 3.97 -2.68 20.35
CA GLY A 168 4.43 -1.29 20.31
C GLY A 168 4.10 -0.59 19.00
N ASN A 169 4.31 0.75 18.98
CA ASN A 169 3.94 1.58 17.82
C ASN A 169 4.72 1.23 16.54
N ASP A 170 5.96 0.79 16.68
CA ASP A 170 6.83 0.35 15.58
C ASP A 170 6.80 -1.17 15.38
N GLY A 171 5.96 -1.87 16.14
CA GLY A 171 5.81 -3.31 16.09
C GLY A 171 5.12 -3.80 14.82
N VAL A 172 5.36 -5.06 14.47
CA VAL A 172 4.81 -5.67 13.27
C VAL A 172 3.44 -6.26 13.57
N VAL A 173 2.46 -5.86 12.78
CA VAL A 173 1.12 -6.46 12.76
C VAL A 173 0.89 -7.01 11.36
N THR A 174 0.58 -8.31 11.26
CA THR A 174 0.24 -9.02 10.02
C THR A 174 -1.20 -9.49 10.04
N ILE A 175 -1.76 -9.74 8.87
CA ILE A 175 -3.14 -10.22 8.72
C ILE A 175 -3.12 -11.54 7.99
N GLU A 176 -3.74 -12.54 8.58
CA GLU A 176 -3.83 -13.90 8.04
C GLU A 176 -5.27 -14.37 7.92
N GLU A 177 -5.49 -15.33 7.04
CA GLU A 177 -6.79 -15.97 6.89
C GLU A 177 -6.94 -17.08 7.93
N SER A 178 -8.07 -17.08 8.64
CA SER A 178 -8.46 -18.14 9.58
C SER A 178 -9.42 -19.11 8.92
N LYS A 179 -9.35 -20.37 9.31
CA LYS A 179 -10.36 -21.37 8.96
C LYS A 179 -11.63 -21.27 9.82
N GLY A 180 -11.58 -20.45 10.87
CA GLY A 180 -12.69 -20.17 11.77
C GLY A 180 -13.61 -19.06 11.28
N PHE A 181 -14.67 -18.80 12.03
CA PHE A 181 -15.61 -17.71 11.73
C PHE A 181 -15.27 -16.40 12.44
N ALA A 182 -14.53 -16.48 13.53
CA ALA A 182 -14.15 -15.33 14.35
C ALA A 182 -12.83 -14.70 13.85
N THR A 183 -12.72 -13.38 14.04
CA THR A 183 -11.44 -12.68 13.90
C THR A 183 -10.77 -12.65 15.27
N GLU A 184 -9.53 -13.11 15.35
CA GLU A 184 -8.77 -13.30 16.58
C GLU A 184 -7.38 -12.64 16.47
N LEU A 185 -6.80 -12.30 17.61
CA LEU A 185 -5.45 -11.73 17.71
C LEU A 185 -4.53 -12.72 18.42
N ASP A 186 -3.48 -13.13 17.73
CA ASP A 186 -2.36 -13.85 18.31
C ASP A 186 -1.10 -12.97 18.32
N VAL A 187 -0.21 -13.22 19.29
CA VAL A 187 1.13 -12.63 19.28
C VAL A 187 2.13 -13.77 19.29
N VAL A 188 2.94 -13.81 18.25
CA VAL A 188 3.92 -14.88 18.00
C VAL A 188 5.33 -14.33 17.97
N GLU A 189 6.30 -15.19 18.19
CA GLU A 189 7.71 -14.85 18.02
C GLU A 189 8.01 -14.54 16.56
N GLY A 190 8.69 -13.43 16.30
CA GLY A 190 8.96 -12.98 14.95
C GLY A 190 9.68 -11.65 14.93
N MET A 191 10.14 -11.23 13.75
CA MET A 191 10.76 -9.93 13.55
C MET A 191 10.62 -9.43 12.13
N GLN A 192 10.77 -8.12 11.97
CA GLN A 192 10.90 -7.48 10.67
C GLN A 192 12.24 -6.74 10.55
N PHE A 193 12.83 -6.78 9.38
CA PHE A 193 13.99 -5.95 9.04
C PHE A 193 13.83 -5.29 7.67
N ASP A 194 14.50 -4.15 7.51
CA ASP A 194 14.41 -3.24 6.38
C ASP A 194 15.27 -3.69 5.18
N ARG A 195 14.97 -4.85 4.64
CA ARG A 195 15.53 -5.39 3.37
C ARG A 195 14.44 -6.15 2.64
N GLY A 196 14.22 -5.80 1.38
CA GLY A 196 13.27 -6.48 0.52
C GLY A 196 13.93 -7.50 -0.42
N TYR A 197 13.14 -8.03 -1.34
CA TYR A 197 13.59 -9.05 -2.30
C TYR A 197 14.68 -8.50 -3.23
N ALA A 198 15.65 -9.36 -3.58
CA ALA A 198 16.73 -9.01 -4.51
C ALA A 198 16.24 -8.81 -5.96
N SER A 199 15.07 -9.36 -6.31
CA SER A 199 14.45 -9.21 -7.62
C SER A 199 12.93 -9.24 -7.53
N ALA A 200 12.25 -8.33 -8.22
CA ALA A 200 10.80 -8.29 -8.31
C ALA A 200 10.18 -9.55 -8.96
N TYR A 201 10.97 -10.31 -9.73
CA TYR A 201 10.54 -11.60 -10.28
C TYR A 201 10.38 -12.72 -9.23
N MET A 202 10.76 -12.46 -7.99
CA MET A 202 10.60 -13.41 -6.87
C MET A 202 9.25 -13.27 -6.15
N VAL A 203 8.42 -12.28 -6.50
CA VAL A 203 7.09 -12.10 -5.90
C VAL A 203 6.18 -13.29 -6.18
N THR A 204 5.29 -13.57 -5.23
CA THR A 204 4.24 -14.59 -5.35
C THR A 204 2.87 -13.96 -5.56
N ASP A 205 2.67 -12.77 -5.02
CA ASP A 205 1.48 -11.93 -5.20
C ASP A 205 1.87 -10.68 -6.00
N GLN A 206 1.48 -10.63 -7.27
CA GLN A 206 1.80 -9.52 -8.16
C GLN A 206 0.99 -8.26 -7.87
N ASP A 207 -0.21 -8.40 -7.32
CA ASP A 207 -1.08 -7.26 -7.01
C ASP A 207 -0.53 -6.46 -5.82
N LYS A 208 -0.02 -7.16 -4.81
CA LYS A 208 0.61 -6.57 -3.62
C LYS A 208 2.12 -6.37 -3.77
N MET A 209 2.74 -6.89 -4.82
CA MET A 209 4.20 -6.93 -4.99
C MET A 209 4.91 -7.57 -3.79
N GLU A 210 4.38 -8.67 -3.29
CA GLU A 210 4.87 -9.41 -2.14
C GLU A 210 5.28 -10.83 -2.50
N ALA A 211 6.31 -11.33 -1.83
CA ALA A 211 6.66 -12.75 -1.85
C ALA A 211 6.30 -13.37 -0.51
N VAL A 212 5.35 -14.31 -0.52
CA VAL A 212 4.91 -15.06 0.66
C VAL A 212 5.44 -16.48 0.58
N LEU A 213 6.17 -16.90 1.60
CA LEU A 213 6.71 -18.24 1.74
C LEU A 213 6.08 -18.92 2.96
N GLU A 214 5.40 -20.04 2.74
CA GLU A 214 4.80 -20.85 3.81
C GLU A 214 5.78 -21.94 4.25
N SER A 215 6.03 -22.00 5.55
CA SER A 215 6.95 -22.96 6.19
C SER A 215 8.31 -23.08 5.49
N PRO A 216 9.00 -21.97 5.16
CA PRO A 216 10.25 -22.01 4.42
C PRO A 216 11.42 -22.47 5.29
N TYR A 217 12.45 -23.02 4.63
CA TYR A 217 13.79 -23.02 5.17
C TYR A 217 14.46 -21.66 4.98
N ILE A 218 15.35 -21.27 5.89
CA ILE A 218 16.02 -19.97 5.89
C ILE A 218 17.54 -20.20 5.92
N LEU A 219 18.23 -19.87 4.83
CA LEU A 219 19.68 -19.82 4.77
C LEU A 219 20.16 -18.44 5.20
N ILE A 220 21.03 -18.41 6.20
CA ILE A 220 21.55 -17.16 6.78
C ILE A 220 23.08 -17.15 6.62
N THR A 221 23.61 -16.13 5.92
CA THR A 221 25.06 -16.01 5.71
C THR A 221 25.49 -14.54 5.62
N ASP A 222 26.69 -14.26 6.08
CA ASP A 222 27.37 -12.97 5.89
C ASP A 222 28.18 -12.91 4.58
N LYS A 223 28.19 -14.02 3.82
CA LYS A 223 28.88 -14.10 2.55
C LYS A 223 28.02 -13.57 1.41
N LYS A 224 28.69 -13.11 0.33
CA LYS A 224 28.09 -12.80 -0.95
C LYS A 224 27.94 -14.05 -1.78
N ILE A 225 26.79 -14.23 -2.45
CA ILE A 225 26.52 -15.37 -3.30
C ILE A 225 26.44 -14.88 -4.75
N SER A 226 27.48 -15.16 -5.54
CA SER A 226 27.55 -14.78 -6.96
C SER A 226 27.48 -16.01 -7.88
N ASN A 227 27.91 -17.19 -7.38
CA ASN A 227 27.93 -18.44 -8.11
C ASN A 227 26.96 -19.45 -7.47
N ILE A 228 26.03 -19.98 -8.26
CA ILE A 228 25.02 -20.94 -7.78
C ILE A 228 25.63 -22.24 -7.22
N GLN A 229 26.82 -22.64 -7.70
CA GLN A 229 27.52 -23.83 -7.26
C GLN A 229 27.91 -23.81 -5.77
N GLU A 230 27.95 -22.62 -5.17
CA GLU A 230 28.29 -22.47 -3.75
C GLU A 230 27.14 -22.94 -2.83
N ILE A 231 25.91 -22.86 -3.30
CA ILE A 231 24.71 -23.23 -2.53
C ILE A 231 23.94 -24.41 -3.14
N LEU A 232 24.39 -24.92 -4.29
CA LEU A 232 23.70 -25.99 -5.02
C LEU A 232 23.41 -27.24 -4.16
N PRO A 233 24.36 -27.73 -3.33
CA PRO A 233 24.11 -28.94 -2.53
C PRO A 233 22.96 -28.81 -1.52
N VAL A 234 22.79 -27.60 -0.92
CA VAL A 234 21.68 -27.36 0.01
C VAL A 234 20.38 -27.09 -0.75
N LEU A 235 20.43 -26.38 -1.89
CA LEU A 235 19.25 -26.16 -2.73
C LEU A 235 18.62 -27.46 -3.21
N GLU A 236 19.42 -28.43 -3.70
CA GLU A 236 18.93 -29.71 -4.15
C GLU A 236 18.19 -30.48 -3.04
N LYS A 237 18.70 -30.43 -1.81
CA LYS A 237 18.05 -31.09 -0.66
C LYS A 237 16.72 -30.42 -0.30
N VAL A 238 16.66 -29.08 -0.36
CA VAL A 238 15.43 -28.32 -0.06
C VAL A 238 14.37 -28.58 -1.14
N VAL A 239 14.77 -28.56 -2.42
CA VAL A 239 13.88 -28.86 -3.55
C VAL A 239 13.33 -30.28 -3.47
N GLN A 240 14.16 -31.30 -3.13
CA GLN A 240 13.73 -32.67 -2.95
C GLN A 240 12.67 -32.83 -1.85
N GLN A 241 12.70 -31.96 -0.83
CA GLN A 241 11.70 -31.92 0.24
C GLN A 241 10.44 -31.10 -0.14
N GLY A 242 10.40 -30.50 -1.32
CA GLY A 242 9.28 -29.66 -1.75
C GLY A 242 9.07 -28.40 -0.92
N LYS A 243 10.10 -27.93 -0.21
CA LYS A 243 10.02 -26.76 0.68
C LYS A 243 10.40 -25.48 -0.05
N ALA A 244 9.77 -24.37 0.38
CA ALA A 244 10.19 -23.04 0.00
C ALA A 244 11.48 -22.64 0.72
N MET A 245 12.22 -21.66 0.21
CA MET A 245 13.45 -21.19 0.82
C MET A 245 13.58 -19.66 0.79
N LEU A 246 13.95 -19.09 1.94
CA LEU A 246 14.48 -17.73 2.04
C LEU A 246 15.99 -17.78 2.11
N ILE A 247 16.68 -16.95 1.33
CA ILE A 247 18.13 -16.77 1.37
C ILE A 247 18.43 -15.37 1.88
N ILE A 248 19.06 -15.27 3.04
CA ILE A 248 19.54 -14.00 3.63
C ILE A 248 21.07 -14.02 3.49
N ALA A 249 21.61 -13.19 2.61
CA ALA A 249 23.03 -13.11 2.32
C ALA A 249 23.49 -11.65 2.26
N GLU A 250 24.82 -11.40 2.35
CA GLU A 250 25.34 -10.05 2.14
C GLU A 250 24.82 -9.45 0.83
N ASP A 251 24.91 -10.22 -0.24
CA ASP A 251 24.29 -9.95 -1.54
C ASP A 251 24.07 -11.26 -2.30
N VAL A 252 23.08 -11.29 -3.17
CA VAL A 252 22.86 -12.37 -4.13
C VAL A 252 22.80 -11.74 -5.51
N GLU A 253 23.76 -12.06 -6.37
CA GLU A 253 23.91 -11.39 -7.66
C GLU A 253 24.39 -12.32 -8.77
N GLY A 254 24.55 -11.77 -9.98
CA GLY A 254 25.14 -12.44 -11.13
C GLY A 254 24.41 -13.73 -11.52
N GLU A 255 25.20 -14.80 -11.75
CA GLU A 255 24.70 -16.11 -12.16
C GLU A 255 23.77 -16.75 -11.10
N ALA A 256 24.09 -16.58 -9.83
CA ALA A 256 23.29 -17.15 -8.75
C ALA A 256 21.88 -16.56 -8.75
N LEU A 257 21.74 -15.23 -8.78
CA LEU A 257 20.44 -14.56 -8.81
C LEU A 257 19.64 -14.93 -10.06
N ALA A 258 20.27 -14.93 -11.23
CA ALA A 258 19.62 -15.28 -12.50
C ALA A 258 19.07 -16.72 -12.48
N THR A 259 19.84 -17.66 -11.94
CA THR A 259 19.44 -19.08 -11.82
C THR A 259 18.29 -19.24 -10.85
N LEU A 260 18.31 -18.59 -9.68
CA LEU A 260 17.22 -18.63 -8.70
C LEU A 260 15.92 -18.05 -9.29
N VAL A 261 15.99 -16.89 -9.95
CA VAL A 261 14.84 -16.25 -10.62
C VAL A 261 14.27 -17.17 -11.71
N LEU A 262 15.11 -17.78 -12.54
CA LEU A 262 14.67 -18.67 -13.60
C LEU A 262 13.92 -19.90 -13.04
N ASN A 263 14.42 -20.51 -11.98
CA ASN A 263 13.77 -21.67 -11.33
C ASN A 263 12.46 -21.27 -10.65
N LYS A 264 12.40 -20.07 -10.04
CA LYS A 264 11.16 -19.50 -9.49
C LYS A 264 10.10 -19.30 -10.58
N LEU A 265 10.47 -18.67 -11.70
CA LEU A 265 9.55 -18.42 -12.84
C LEU A 265 9.05 -19.71 -13.50
N ARG A 266 9.88 -20.76 -13.51
CA ARG A 266 9.49 -22.11 -14.00
C ARG A 266 8.61 -22.87 -13.01
N GLY A 267 8.41 -22.36 -11.80
CA GLY A 267 7.66 -23.05 -10.74
C GLY A 267 8.37 -24.29 -10.17
N THR A 268 9.66 -24.50 -10.48
CA THR A 268 10.43 -25.64 -10.01
C THR A 268 10.93 -25.46 -8.58
N PHE A 269 11.13 -24.20 -8.13
CA PHE A 269 11.58 -23.88 -6.80
C PHE A 269 11.01 -22.55 -6.30
N ASN A 270 10.31 -22.59 -5.16
CA ASN A 270 9.82 -21.39 -4.51
C ASN A 270 10.90 -20.79 -3.62
N VAL A 271 11.66 -19.83 -4.15
CA VAL A 271 12.79 -19.23 -3.47
C VAL A 271 12.72 -17.71 -3.53
N VAL A 272 13.13 -17.06 -2.44
CA VAL A 272 13.30 -15.61 -2.36
C VAL A 272 14.68 -15.32 -1.77
N ALA A 273 15.40 -14.40 -2.37
CA ALA A 273 16.66 -13.89 -1.88
C ALA A 273 16.51 -12.46 -1.40
N VAL A 274 17.08 -12.15 -0.24
CA VAL A 274 17.10 -10.82 0.37
C VAL A 274 18.51 -10.48 0.84
N LYS A 275 18.83 -9.18 0.89
CA LYS A 275 20.09 -8.72 1.45
C LYS A 275 20.05 -8.77 2.98
N ALA A 276 21.15 -9.12 3.59
CA ALA A 276 21.34 -9.09 5.04
C ALA A 276 21.18 -7.66 5.58
N PRO A 277 20.47 -7.47 6.71
CA PRO A 277 20.33 -6.16 7.33
C PRO A 277 21.62 -5.69 7.97
N GLY A 278 21.83 -4.35 7.99
CA GLY A 278 23.02 -3.73 8.57
C GLY A 278 24.28 -3.85 7.73
N PHE A 279 25.40 -3.39 8.32
CA PHE A 279 26.74 -3.41 7.71
C PHE A 279 27.79 -3.77 8.76
N GLY A 280 28.91 -4.41 8.34
CA GLY A 280 30.02 -4.77 9.23
C GLY A 280 29.58 -5.62 10.43
N ASP A 281 30.08 -5.31 11.62
CA ASP A 281 29.77 -6.08 12.85
C ASP A 281 28.28 -6.05 13.23
N ARG A 282 27.57 -4.98 12.88
CA ARG A 282 26.12 -4.91 13.08
C ARG A 282 25.38 -5.93 12.21
N ARG A 283 25.82 -6.14 10.98
CA ARG A 283 25.24 -7.19 10.11
C ARG A 283 25.38 -8.55 10.77
N LYS A 284 26.59 -8.86 11.28
CA LYS A 284 26.85 -10.13 11.98
C LYS A 284 25.90 -10.31 13.17
N ALA A 285 25.79 -9.27 14.01
CA ALA A 285 24.91 -9.30 15.17
C ALA A 285 23.43 -9.49 14.81
N MET A 286 22.95 -8.83 13.73
CA MET A 286 21.57 -8.98 13.26
C MET A 286 21.32 -10.36 12.63
N LEU A 287 22.29 -10.91 11.90
CA LEU A 287 22.20 -12.29 11.37
C LEU A 287 22.14 -13.33 12.48
N GLU A 288 22.88 -13.12 13.59
CA GLU A 288 22.77 -13.97 14.77
C GLU A 288 21.40 -13.86 15.43
N ASP A 289 20.82 -12.63 15.53
CA ASP A 289 19.49 -12.44 16.08
C ASP A 289 18.45 -13.21 15.24
N ILE A 290 18.55 -13.16 13.90
CA ILE A 290 17.69 -13.91 12.98
C ILE A 290 17.92 -15.41 13.15
N ALA A 291 19.16 -15.87 13.28
CA ALA A 291 19.47 -17.29 13.45
C ALA A 291 18.87 -17.86 14.76
N VAL A 292 19.01 -17.10 15.87
CA VAL A 292 18.39 -17.49 17.15
C VAL A 292 16.87 -17.55 17.04
N LEU A 293 16.25 -16.54 16.38
CA LEU A 293 14.81 -16.48 16.19
C LEU A 293 14.27 -17.65 15.35
N THR A 294 15.00 -18.08 14.34
CA THR A 294 14.56 -19.09 13.37
C THR A 294 15.07 -20.50 13.67
N GLY A 295 15.90 -20.65 14.74
CA GLY A 295 16.51 -21.91 15.10
C GLY A 295 17.60 -22.39 14.15
N GLY A 296 18.13 -21.48 13.29
CA GLY A 296 19.19 -21.79 12.33
C GLY A 296 20.58 -21.39 12.84
N GLN A 297 21.55 -21.48 11.94
CA GLN A 297 22.94 -21.09 12.16
C GLN A 297 23.41 -20.13 11.08
N VAL A 298 24.19 -19.10 11.46
CA VAL A 298 24.84 -18.21 10.50
C VAL A 298 26.00 -18.95 9.84
N ILE A 299 25.97 -19.10 8.52
CA ILE A 299 27.06 -19.68 7.73
C ILE A 299 28.09 -18.60 7.47
N THR A 300 29.16 -18.58 8.25
CA THR A 300 30.21 -17.56 8.20
C THR A 300 31.59 -18.20 8.31
N SER A 301 32.58 -17.57 7.65
CA SER A 301 33.98 -18.00 7.74
C SER A 301 34.57 -17.85 9.14
N ASP A 302 34.03 -16.94 9.95
CA ASP A 302 34.47 -16.74 11.34
C ASP A 302 34.24 -17.99 12.21
N LEU A 303 33.22 -18.80 11.85
CA LEU A 303 32.95 -20.10 12.47
C LEU A 303 33.54 -21.28 11.70
N GLY A 304 34.32 -21.03 10.64
CA GLY A 304 34.88 -22.06 9.76
C GLY A 304 33.83 -22.78 8.89
N LEU A 305 32.66 -22.15 8.69
CA LEU A 305 31.58 -22.74 7.90
C LEU A 305 31.63 -22.27 6.44
N GLU A 306 31.47 -23.23 5.53
CA GLU A 306 31.44 -22.98 4.10
C GLU A 306 30.04 -23.24 3.52
N LEU A 307 29.61 -22.37 2.56
CA LEU A 307 28.30 -22.50 1.91
C LEU A 307 28.10 -23.85 1.21
N LYS A 308 29.15 -24.40 0.62
CA LYS A 308 29.13 -25.70 -0.07
C LYS A 308 28.88 -26.89 0.86
N GLU A 309 29.23 -26.72 2.13
CA GLU A 309 29.10 -27.77 3.15
C GLU A 309 27.82 -27.64 3.98
N THR A 310 27.01 -26.62 3.69
CA THR A 310 25.78 -26.34 4.43
C THR A 310 24.80 -27.51 4.36
N THR A 311 24.32 -27.93 5.54
CA THR A 311 23.30 -28.97 5.69
C THR A 311 21.94 -28.37 6.01
N VAL A 312 20.87 -29.17 5.81
CA VAL A 312 19.50 -28.73 6.12
C VAL A 312 19.32 -28.42 7.61
N ASP A 313 20.02 -29.13 8.48
CA ASP A 313 19.94 -28.93 9.95
C ASP A 313 20.53 -27.60 10.42
N GLN A 314 21.32 -26.93 9.57
CA GLN A 314 21.86 -25.59 9.85
C GLN A 314 20.93 -24.48 9.37
N LEU A 315 19.90 -24.82 8.59
CA LEU A 315 18.93 -23.85 8.12
C LEU A 315 17.95 -23.47 9.24
N GLY A 316 17.61 -22.19 9.30
CA GLY A 316 16.48 -21.76 10.09
C GLY A 316 15.15 -22.12 9.44
N SER A 317 14.07 -21.96 10.18
CA SER A 317 12.71 -22.10 9.66
C SER A 317 11.73 -21.17 10.38
N ALA A 318 10.58 -20.93 9.77
CA ALA A 318 9.49 -20.15 10.33
C ALA A 318 8.15 -20.69 9.81
N ALA A 319 7.04 -20.35 10.45
CA ALA A 319 5.74 -20.71 9.90
C ALA A 319 5.48 -19.94 8.60
N LYS A 320 5.87 -18.66 8.55
CA LYS A 320 5.67 -17.81 7.38
C LYS A 320 6.77 -16.76 7.24
N VAL A 321 7.09 -16.41 5.99
CA VAL A 321 7.92 -15.24 5.67
C VAL A 321 7.22 -14.41 4.61
N ILE A 322 7.15 -13.09 4.85
CA ILE A 322 6.59 -12.11 3.93
C ILE A 322 7.70 -11.14 3.53
N VAL A 323 7.97 -11.03 2.22
CA VAL A 323 8.99 -10.13 1.69
C VAL A 323 8.35 -9.14 0.73
N THR A 324 8.44 -7.86 1.07
CA THR A 324 8.04 -6.75 0.21
C THR A 324 9.25 -6.19 -0.54
N LYS A 325 9.07 -5.09 -1.25
CA LYS A 325 10.18 -4.37 -1.90
C LYS A 325 11.23 -3.87 -0.89
N ASP A 326 10.80 -3.48 0.30
CA ASP A 326 11.62 -2.77 1.27
C ASP A 326 11.86 -3.55 2.57
N ASN A 327 11.01 -4.53 2.91
CA ASN A 327 11.02 -5.22 4.18
C ASN A 327 10.92 -6.74 4.03
N THR A 328 11.49 -7.45 5.02
CA THR A 328 11.31 -8.88 5.24
C THR A 328 10.75 -9.10 6.64
N THR A 329 9.61 -9.78 6.74
CA THR A 329 8.94 -10.14 7.99
C THR A 329 8.99 -11.64 8.18
N ILE A 330 9.55 -12.10 9.29
CA ILE A 330 9.56 -13.49 9.73
C ILE A 330 8.48 -13.64 10.80
N VAL A 331 7.53 -14.51 10.59
CA VAL A 331 6.39 -14.78 11.49
C VAL A 331 6.53 -16.17 12.06
N GLU A 332 6.45 -16.30 13.38
CA GLU A 332 6.55 -17.56 14.11
C GLU A 332 7.83 -18.32 13.73
N GLY A 333 8.98 -17.73 14.10
CA GLY A 333 10.29 -18.39 13.95
C GLY A 333 10.39 -19.65 14.81
N ALA A 334 11.06 -20.67 14.30
CA ALA A 334 11.19 -21.96 14.98
C ALA A 334 12.29 -22.01 16.05
N GLY A 335 12.83 -20.84 16.48
CA GLY A 335 13.82 -20.75 17.54
C GLY A 335 13.25 -21.14 18.91
N GLU A 336 14.10 -21.67 19.77
CA GLU A 336 13.73 -22.01 21.14
C GLU A 336 13.56 -20.72 21.97
N SER A 337 12.41 -20.55 22.61
CA SER A 337 12.09 -19.34 23.43
C SER A 337 13.14 -19.04 24.51
N GLU A 338 13.79 -20.07 25.09
CA GLU A 338 14.87 -19.90 26.05
C GLU A 338 16.12 -19.24 25.41
N LYS A 339 16.47 -19.63 24.19
CA LYS A 339 17.60 -19.06 23.44
C LYS A 339 17.30 -17.62 23.03
N ILE A 340 16.06 -17.34 22.60
CA ILE A 340 15.61 -15.99 22.29
C ILE A 340 15.66 -15.10 23.53
N ALA A 341 15.14 -15.56 24.67
CA ALA A 341 15.20 -14.84 25.93
C ALA A 341 16.66 -14.60 26.40
N GLY A 342 17.54 -15.57 26.22
CA GLY A 342 18.98 -15.46 26.49
C GLY A 342 19.62 -14.37 25.59
N ARG A 343 19.28 -14.33 24.30
CA ARG A 343 19.76 -13.30 23.37
C ARG A 343 19.28 -11.90 23.73
N VAL A 344 18.00 -11.76 24.09
CA VAL A 344 17.41 -10.53 24.62
C VAL A 344 18.17 -10.05 25.88
N GLY A 345 18.51 -10.99 26.79
CA GLY A 345 19.31 -10.69 27.98
C GLY A 345 20.70 -10.17 27.63
N GLN A 346 21.39 -10.75 26.65
CA GLN A 346 22.69 -10.28 26.15
C GLN A 346 22.61 -8.85 25.59
N ILE A 347 21.60 -8.55 24.77
CA ILE A 347 21.41 -7.20 24.20
C ILE A 347 21.14 -6.19 25.32
N LYS A 348 20.34 -6.52 26.33
CA LYS A 348 20.10 -5.67 27.51
C LYS A 348 21.37 -5.39 28.31
N ALA A 349 22.23 -6.38 28.48
CA ALA A 349 23.52 -6.22 29.17
C ALA A 349 24.43 -5.26 28.37
N GLN A 350 24.55 -5.45 27.06
CA GLN A 350 25.30 -4.54 26.17
C GLN A 350 24.76 -3.10 26.23
N LEU A 351 23.43 -2.95 26.28
CA LEU A 351 22.78 -1.64 26.38
C LEU A 351 23.13 -0.92 27.70
N ALA A 352 23.28 -1.67 28.79
CA ALA A 352 23.64 -1.10 30.09
C ALA A 352 25.12 -0.69 30.16
N GLU A 353 26.00 -1.36 29.44
CA GLU A 353 27.45 -1.12 29.44
C GLU A 353 27.89 -0.04 28.44
N THR A 354 27.16 0.16 27.32
CA THR A 354 27.58 1.11 26.29
C THR A 354 27.38 2.56 26.73
N THR A 355 28.38 3.40 26.42
CA THR A 355 28.36 4.84 26.68
C THR A 355 28.03 5.68 25.44
N SER A 356 28.05 5.07 24.27
CA SER A 356 27.74 5.71 22.99
C SER A 356 26.24 5.83 22.79
N ASP A 357 25.72 7.05 22.65
CA ASP A 357 24.29 7.27 22.40
C ASP A 357 23.80 6.63 21.09
N PHE A 358 24.66 6.63 20.06
CA PHE A 358 24.38 5.97 18.80
C PHE A 358 24.30 4.44 18.93
N ASP A 359 25.19 3.81 19.70
CA ASP A 359 25.14 2.37 19.93
C ASP A 359 23.97 2.00 20.83
N LYS A 360 23.61 2.85 21.80
CA LYS A 360 22.39 2.69 22.60
C LYS A 360 21.14 2.64 21.72
N GLU A 361 21.00 3.61 20.80
CA GLU A 361 19.87 3.64 19.86
C GLU A 361 19.79 2.35 19.04
N LYS A 362 20.90 1.88 18.50
CA LYS A 362 20.93 0.66 17.68
C LYS A 362 20.72 -0.63 18.48
N LEU A 363 21.17 -0.70 19.71
CA LEU A 363 20.87 -1.81 20.60
C LEU A 363 19.39 -1.81 21.02
N GLN A 364 18.81 -0.64 21.26
CA GLN A 364 17.38 -0.50 21.55
C GLN A 364 16.52 -0.94 20.36
N GLU A 365 16.90 -0.56 19.13
CA GLU A 365 16.24 -1.01 17.91
C GLU A 365 16.27 -2.54 17.77
N ARG A 366 17.44 -3.17 17.97
CA ARG A 366 17.56 -4.64 17.93
C ARG A 366 16.75 -5.32 19.02
N LEU A 367 16.78 -4.76 20.24
CA LEU A 367 16.00 -5.27 21.37
C LEU A 367 14.50 -5.22 21.07
N ALA A 368 14.01 -4.10 20.55
CA ALA A 368 12.60 -3.95 20.18
C ALA A 368 12.18 -4.95 19.10
N LYS A 369 13.01 -5.13 18.06
CA LYS A 369 12.73 -6.09 16.96
C LYS A 369 12.70 -7.56 17.44
N LEU A 370 13.57 -7.94 18.36
CA LEU A 370 13.65 -9.33 18.82
C LEU A 370 12.65 -9.65 19.96
N SER A 371 12.34 -8.66 20.83
CA SER A 371 11.45 -8.88 21.99
C SER A 371 9.98 -8.52 21.72
N GLY A 372 9.69 -7.73 20.69
CA GLY A 372 8.34 -7.25 20.38
C GLY A 372 7.43 -8.31 19.77
N GLY A 373 7.99 -9.31 19.11
CA GLY A 373 7.23 -10.31 18.37
C GLY A 373 6.48 -9.74 17.17
N VAL A 374 5.57 -10.52 16.63
CA VAL A 374 4.65 -10.15 15.55
C VAL A 374 3.22 -10.39 16.01
N ALA A 375 2.38 -9.37 15.95
CA ALA A 375 0.95 -9.54 16.16
C ALA A 375 0.30 -10.05 14.87
N VAL A 376 -0.46 -11.13 14.95
CA VAL A 376 -1.15 -11.78 13.81
C VAL A 376 -2.64 -11.64 14.02
N ILE A 377 -3.31 -10.85 13.19
CA ILE A 377 -4.78 -10.76 13.16
C ILE A 377 -5.28 -11.85 12.22
N LYS A 378 -5.86 -12.91 12.78
CA LYS A 378 -6.44 -14.02 12.03
C LYS A 378 -7.88 -13.71 11.69
N VAL A 379 -8.16 -13.46 10.42
CA VAL A 379 -9.48 -13.04 9.94
C VAL A 379 -10.33 -14.25 9.60
N GLY A 380 -11.48 -14.39 10.26
CA GLY A 380 -12.46 -15.42 9.99
C GLY A 380 -13.72 -14.88 9.30
N ALA A 381 -14.35 -15.71 8.46
CA ALA A 381 -15.62 -15.41 7.81
C ALA A 381 -16.35 -16.68 7.40
N ALA A 382 -17.65 -16.54 7.05
CA ALA A 382 -18.47 -17.67 6.63
C ALA A 382 -18.24 -18.07 5.15
N THR A 383 -17.82 -17.13 4.31
CA THR A 383 -17.57 -17.32 2.88
C THR A 383 -16.24 -16.72 2.47
N GLU A 384 -15.66 -17.21 1.38
CA GLU A 384 -14.41 -16.69 0.80
C GLU A 384 -14.55 -15.23 0.37
N THR A 385 -15.68 -14.84 -0.19
CA THR A 385 -15.95 -13.46 -0.59
C THR A 385 -15.97 -12.51 0.61
N GLU A 386 -16.63 -12.90 1.70
CA GLU A 386 -16.66 -12.14 2.96
C GLU A 386 -15.26 -12.08 3.59
N LEU A 387 -14.50 -13.18 3.54
CA LEU A 387 -13.15 -13.26 4.07
C LEU A 387 -12.21 -12.25 3.39
N LYS A 388 -12.23 -12.21 2.06
CA LYS A 388 -11.43 -11.28 1.27
C LYS A 388 -11.80 -9.82 1.55
N GLU A 389 -13.09 -9.51 1.62
CA GLU A 389 -13.57 -8.16 1.93
C GLU A 389 -13.14 -7.72 3.33
N ARG A 390 -13.33 -8.56 4.35
CA ARG A 390 -12.91 -8.28 5.73
C ARG A 390 -11.40 -8.08 5.84
N LYS A 391 -10.63 -8.91 5.14
CA LYS A 391 -9.16 -8.81 5.13
C LYS A 391 -8.69 -7.46 4.59
N LEU A 392 -9.19 -7.04 3.42
CA LEU A 392 -8.86 -5.74 2.83
C LEU A 392 -9.22 -4.59 3.78
N ARG A 393 -10.41 -4.63 4.37
CA ARG A 393 -10.87 -3.61 5.32
C ARG A 393 -9.99 -3.53 6.58
N ILE A 394 -9.52 -4.66 7.10
CA ILE A 394 -8.62 -4.70 8.26
C ILE A 394 -7.22 -4.19 7.87
N GLU A 395 -6.74 -4.49 6.64
CA GLU A 395 -5.49 -3.96 6.10
C GLU A 395 -5.52 -2.44 6.01
N ASP A 396 -6.60 -1.86 5.48
CA ASP A 396 -6.81 -0.41 5.40
C ASP A 396 -6.83 0.22 6.80
N ALA A 397 -7.57 -0.39 7.74
CA ALA A 397 -7.65 0.10 9.11
C ALA A 397 -6.30 0.07 9.85
N LEU A 398 -5.50 -0.97 9.63
CA LEU A 398 -4.14 -1.06 10.19
C LEU A 398 -3.23 0.02 9.62
N ASN A 399 -3.26 0.21 8.30
CA ASN A 399 -2.44 1.22 7.61
C ASN A 399 -2.86 2.64 8.00
N SER A 400 -4.16 2.91 8.04
CA SER A 400 -4.76 4.16 8.52
C SER A 400 -4.32 4.47 9.95
N THR A 401 -4.32 3.47 10.83
CA THR A 401 -3.88 3.62 12.22
C THR A 401 -2.39 3.93 12.32
N ARG A 402 -1.53 3.25 11.54
CA ARG A 402 -0.10 3.57 11.45
C ARG A 402 0.14 4.99 10.95
N ALA A 403 -0.58 5.40 9.91
CA ALA A 403 -0.50 6.76 9.38
C ALA A 403 -0.90 7.82 10.42
N ALA A 404 -1.90 7.52 11.24
CA ALA A 404 -2.34 8.39 12.32
C ALA A 404 -1.33 8.49 13.47
N VAL A 405 -0.67 7.40 13.83
CA VAL A 405 0.43 7.41 14.83
C VAL A 405 1.59 8.27 14.34
N GLN A 406 1.89 8.25 13.02
CA GLN A 406 3.02 9.00 12.44
C GLN A 406 2.80 10.50 12.38
N GLU A 407 1.62 10.96 11.99
CA GLU A 407 1.37 12.39 11.71
C GLU A 407 0.14 12.97 12.43
N GLY A 408 -0.47 12.20 13.34
CA GLY A 408 -1.67 12.64 14.05
C GLY A 408 -2.94 12.52 13.21
N ILE A 409 -4.01 13.09 13.77
CA ILE A 409 -5.38 13.03 13.21
C ILE A 409 -5.96 14.42 12.99
N VAL A 410 -6.90 14.50 12.06
CA VAL A 410 -7.73 15.67 11.78
C VAL A 410 -9.21 15.29 11.86
N ALA A 411 -10.10 16.27 11.83
CA ALA A 411 -11.54 16.04 11.72
C ALA A 411 -11.86 15.28 10.43
N GLY A 412 -12.51 14.12 10.56
CA GLY A 412 -12.78 13.21 9.45
C GLY A 412 -13.95 13.63 8.55
N GLY A 413 -14.35 12.70 7.66
CA GLY A 413 -15.48 12.91 6.76
C GLY A 413 -15.32 14.07 5.78
N GLY A 414 -14.09 14.39 5.38
CA GLY A 414 -13.77 15.51 4.50
C GLY A 414 -13.82 16.89 5.18
N THR A 415 -14.19 16.95 6.47
CA THR A 415 -14.33 18.22 7.22
C THR A 415 -13.01 18.99 7.30
N ALA A 416 -11.87 18.32 7.53
CA ALA A 416 -10.57 18.96 7.59
C ALA A 416 -10.19 19.63 6.26
N LEU A 417 -10.47 18.99 5.12
CA LEU A 417 -10.24 19.55 3.79
C LEU A 417 -11.06 20.83 3.56
N ALA A 418 -12.32 20.84 3.98
CA ALA A 418 -13.16 22.03 3.90
C ALA A 418 -12.68 23.14 4.87
N ASN A 419 -12.18 22.79 6.04
CA ASN A 419 -11.69 23.77 7.03
C ASN A 419 -10.45 24.55 6.56
N VAL A 420 -9.55 23.91 5.78
CA VAL A 420 -8.32 24.55 5.27
C VAL A 420 -8.57 25.41 4.02
N ILE A 421 -9.78 25.46 3.48
CA ILE A 421 -10.15 26.35 2.35
C ILE A 421 -9.77 27.80 2.65
N LYS A 422 -9.89 28.25 3.90
CA LYS A 422 -9.52 29.60 4.32
C LYS A 422 -8.03 29.89 4.14
N ASP A 423 -7.17 28.90 4.47
CA ASP A 423 -5.72 29.02 4.29
C ASP A 423 -5.36 29.07 2.79
N VAL A 424 -6.04 28.25 1.97
CA VAL A 424 -5.86 28.26 0.51
C VAL A 424 -6.35 29.57 -0.11
N ALA A 425 -7.47 30.10 0.33
CA ALA A 425 -8.03 31.37 -0.17
C ALA A 425 -7.12 32.59 0.12
N ALA A 426 -6.28 32.46 1.17
CA ALA A 426 -5.31 33.51 1.54
C ALA A 426 -4.04 33.49 0.65
N VAL A 427 -3.87 32.51 -0.23
CA VAL A 427 -2.74 32.41 -1.16
C VAL A 427 -2.78 33.57 -2.14
N VAL A 428 -1.68 34.34 -2.18
CA VAL A 428 -1.53 35.43 -3.14
C VAL A 428 -1.22 34.87 -4.52
N ALA A 429 -2.12 35.06 -5.46
CA ALA A 429 -2.01 34.64 -6.84
C ALA A 429 -2.84 35.56 -7.75
N GLU A 430 -2.40 35.72 -9.01
CA GLU A 430 -3.06 36.57 -10.00
C GLU A 430 -3.28 35.79 -11.31
N GLY A 431 -4.23 36.27 -12.15
CA GLY A 431 -4.51 35.66 -13.45
C GLY A 431 -4.79 34.17 -13.37
N ASP A 432 -4.13 33.38 -14.24
CA ASP A 432 -4.33 31.94 -14.35
C ASP A 432 -3.81 31.17 -13.11
N GLU A 433 -2.87 31.73 -12.35
CA GLU A 433 -2.48 31.14 -11.07
C GLU A 433 -3.63 31.21 -10.05
N LYS A 434 -4.37 32.33 -10.03
CA LYS A 434 -5.56 32.46 -9.18
C LYS A 434 -6.65 31.47 -9.58
N THR A 435 -6.78 31.22 -10.88
CA THR A 435 -7.67 30.16 -11.39
C THR A 435 -7.27 28.80 -10.84
N GLY A 436 -5.98 28.47 -10.84
CA GLY A 436 -5.47 27.23 -10.23
C GLY A 436 -5.77 27.09 -8.74
N VAL A 437 -5.63 28.19 -7.98
CA VAL A 437 -6.02 28.25 -6.55
C VAL A 437 -7.52 27.96 -6.38
N ASN A 438 -8.37 28.58 -7.20
CA ASN A 438 -9.82 28.39 -7.12
C ASN A 438 -10.25 26.95 -7.48
N ILE A 439 -9.54 26.28 -8.40
CA ILE A 439 -9.76 24.87 -8.73
C ILE A 439 -9.54 23.99 -7.50
N VAL A 440 -8.46 24.22 -6.75
CA VAL A 440 -8.18 23.47 -5.52
C VAL A 440 -9.24 23.75 -4.45
N ILE A 441 -9.61 25.03 -4.23
CA ILE A 441 -10.68 25.39 -3.29
C ILE A 441 -11.96 24.63 -3.61
N ARG A 442 -12.34 24.55 -4.89
CA ARG A 442 -13.53 23.82 -5.31
C ARG A 442 -13.41 22.31 -5.06
N ALA A 443 -12.25 21.74 -5.36
CA ALA A 443 -11.99 20.31 -5.16
C ALA A 443 -12.01 19.90 -3.68
N LEU A 444 -11.55 20.79 -2.77
CA LEU A 444 -11.55 20.50 -1.32
C LEU A 444 -12.97 20.30 -0.73
N GLU A 445 -14.01 20.75 -1.41
CA GLU A 445 -15.41 20.54 -1.03
C GLU A 445 -15.95 19.16 -1.43
N GLU A 446 -15.38 18.54 -2.46
CA GLU A 446 -15.96 17.34 -3.09
C GLU A 446 -16.01 16.11 -2.19
N PRO A 447 -15.04 15.79 -1.31
CA PRO A 447 -15.18 14.65 -0.42
C PRO A 447 -16.41 14.73 0.50
N VAL A 448 -16.65 15.90 1.11
CA VAL A 448 -17.86 16.12 1.94
C VAL A 448 -19.13 16.04 1.09
N ARG A 449 -19.12 16.66 -0.10
CA ARG A 449 -20.24 16.61 -1.05
C ARG A 449 -20.61 15.18 -1.39
N GLN A 450 -19.61 14.37 -1.78
CA GLN A 450 -19.81 12.98 -2.17
C GLN A 450 -20.33 12.11 -1.01
N ILE A 451 -19.82 12.33 0.22
CA ILE A 451 -20.33 11.63 1.42
C ILE A 451 -21.81 11.95 1.65
N GLY A 452 -22.20 13.23 1.48
CA GLY A 452 -23.59 13.64 1.56
C GLY A 452 -24.46 12.98 0.48
N GLU A 453 -24.01 12.97 -0.77
CA GLU A 453 -24.71 12.33 -1.89
C GLU A 453 -24.86 10.82 -1.70
N ASN A 454 -23.82 10.13 -1.24
CA ASN A 454 -23.88 8.69 -0.93
C ASN A 454 -24.84 8.41 0.25
N ALA A 455 -25.06 9.40 1.12
CA ALA A 455 -26.06 9.32 2.18
C ALA A 455 -27.49 9.63 1.71
N GLY A 456 -27.69 9.96 0.42
CA GLY A 456 -29.00 10.29 -0.14
C GLY A 456 -29.43 11.73 0.09
N LEU A 457 -28.49 12.63 0.39
CA LEU A 457 -28.72 14.04 0.65
C LEU A 457 -28.18 14.92 -0.48
N GLU A 458 -28.61 16.17 -0.51
CA GLU A 458 -28.06 17.16 -1.42
C GLU A 458 -26.68 17.63 -0.91
N GLY A 459 -25.60 17.14 -1.53
CA GLY A 459 -24.23 17.41 -1.09
C GLY A 459 -23.87 18.90 -1.05
N SER A 460 -24.45 19.71 -1.93
CA SER A 460 -24.27 21.17 -1.96
C SER A 460 -24.78 21.85 -0.70
N VAL A 461 -25.89 21.39 -0.15
CA VAL A 461 -26.47 21.92 1.10
C VAL A 461 -25.58 21.57 2.29
N ILE A 462 -25.04 20.37 2.33
CA ILE A 462 -24.12 19.94 3.39
C ILE A 462 -22.84 20.81 3.36
N VAL A 463 -22.23 21.00 2.19
CA VAL A 463 -21.03 21.85 2.02
C VAL A 463 -21.29 23.27 2.48
N GLU A 464 -22.41 23.89 2.05
CA GLU A 464 -22.70 25.27 2.40
C GLU A 464 -22.95 25.44 3.91
N LYS A 465 -23.64 24.49 4.52
CA LYS A 465 -23.83 24.48 5.97
C LYS A 465 -22.51 24.27 6.72
N LEU A 466 -21.61 23.41 6.20
CA LEU A 466 -20.28 23.19 6.78
C LEU A 466 -19.43 24.46 6.81
N LYS A 467 -19.46 25.28 5.74
CA LYS A 467 -18.73 26.55 5.68
C LYS A 467 -19.15 27.54 6.78
N SER A 468 -20.39 27.44 7.25
CA SER A 468 -20.93 28.29 8.32
C SER A 468 -20.62 27.78 9.74
N GLN A 469 -20.10 26.54 9.87
CA GLN A 469 -19.77 25.94 11.16
C GLN A 469 -18.38 26.40 11.66
N LYS A 470 -18.17 26.22 12.97
CA LYS A 470 -16.84 26.39 13.57
C LYS A 470 -15.90 25.25 13.10
N ALA A 471 -14.60 25.52 13.05
CA ALA A 471 -13.62 24.52 12.68
C ALA A 471 -13.73 23.26 13.56
N GLY A 472 -13.65 22.09 12.94
CA GLY A 472 -13.79 20.78 13.58
C GLY A 472 -15.23 20.26 13.72
N PHE A 473 -16.24 21.13 13.50
CA PHE A 473 -17.64 20.69 13.41
C PHE A 473 -17.94 20.22 11.99
N GLY A 474 -18.50 19.02 11.86
CA GLY A 474 -18.82 18.39 10.59
C GLY A 474 -20.13 17.62 10.63
N TYR A 475 -20.45 17.00 9.50
CA TYR A 475 -21.67 16.21 9.32
C TYR A 475 -21.39 14.73 9.50
N ASP A 476 -21.99 14.10 10.52
CA ASP A 476 -22.03 12.66 10.71
C ASP A 476 -23.10 12.05 9.77
N ALA A 477 -22.65 11.54 8.62
CA ALA A 477 -23.52 10.96 7.63
C ALA A 477 -24.13 9.60 8.05
N ALA A 478 -23.58 8.93 9.07
CA ALA A 478 -24.14 7.70 9.60
C ALA A 478 -25.42 7.97 10.40
N LYS A 479 -25.39 9.02 11.24
CA LYS A 479 -26.47 9.38 12.18
C LYS A 479 -27.35 10.54 11.73
N ASP A 480 -26.97 11.23 10.63
CA ASP A 480 -27.64 12.45 10.14
C ASP A 480 -27.62 13.59 11.17
N GLU A 481 -26.43 13.83 11.77
CA GLU A 481 -26.25 14.83 12.83
C GLU A 481 -25.04 15.74 12.55
N TRP A 482 -25.06 16.94 13.14
CA TRP A 482 -23.92 17.87 13.12
C TRP A 482 -23.19 17.80 14.45
N VAL A 483 -21.92 17.36 14.43
CA VAL A 483 -21.15 17.06 15.63
C VAL A 483 -19.75 17.65 15.59
N ASP A 484 -19.10 17.75 16.75
CA ASP A 484 -17.64 17.89 16.82
C ASP A 484 -17.04 16.55 16.38
N MET A 485 -16.39 16.54 15.21
CA MET A 485 -15.95 15.32 14.55
C MET A 485 -14.94 14.55 15.41
N ILE A 486 -13.97 15.26 16.01
CA ILE A 486 -12.95 14.62 16.85
C ILE A 486 -13.57 14.06 18.14
N ALA A 487 -14.45 14.84 18.80
CA ALA A 487 -15.12 14.39 20.01
C ALA A 487 -16.07 13.20 19.75
N ALA A 488 -16.70 13.16 18.57
CA ALA A 488 -17.53 12.04 18.12
C ALA A 488 -16.73 10.81 17.66
N GLY A 489 -15.39 10.90 17.62
CA GLY A 489 -14.50 9.84 17.15
C GLY A 489 -14.40 9.76 15.61
N ILE A 490 -15.00 10.66 14.85
CA ILE A 490 -14.96 10.69 13.38
C ILE A 490 -13.69 11.45 12.97
N VAL A 491 -12.64 10.69 12.72
CA VAL A 491 -11.28 11.23 12.49
C VAL A 491 -10.63 10.60 11.27
N ASP A 492 -9.80 11.38 10.58
CA ASP A 492 -8.96 10.90 9.47
C ASP A 492 -7.48 11.10 9.84
N PRO A 493 -6.57 10.19 9.47
CA PRO A 493 -5.15 10.42 9.63
C PRO A 493 -4.68 11.59 8.77
N THR A 494 -3.89 12.47 9.35
CA THR A 494 -3.35 13.65 8.65
C THR A 494 -2.51 13.24 7.44
N LYS A 495 -1.70 12.18 7.58
CA LYS A 495 -0.88 11.62 6.50
C LYS A 495 -1.73 11.15 5.33
N VAL A 496 -2.85 10.47 5.58
CA VAL A 496 -3.79 9.99 4.56
C VAL A 496 -4.39 11.18 3.81
N THR A 497 -4.97 12.14 4.55
CA THR A 497 -5.66 13.30 3.97
C THR A 497 -4.73 14.17 3.12
N ARG A 498 -3.49 14.46 3.61
CA ARG A 498 -2.55 15.26 2.84
C ARG A 498 -1.98 14.53 1.63
N SER A 499 -1.70 13.21 1.74
CA SER A 499 -1.17 12.42 0.63
C SER A 499 -2.20 12.29 -0.49
N ALA A 500 -3.47 12.06 -0.15
CA ALA A 500 -4.57 12.05 -1.11
C ALA A 500 -4.64 13.37 -1.91
N LEU A 501 -4.56 14.52 -1.21
CA LEU A 501 -4.57 15.83 -1.84
C LEU A 501 -3.34 16.06 -2.73
N GLN A 502 -2.13 15.74 -2.25
CA GLN A 502 -0.88 15.93 -2.99
C GLN A 502 -0.83 15.09 -4.27
N ASN A 503 -1.21 13.81 -4.19
CA ASN A 503 -1.22 12.92 -5.35
C ASN A 503 -2.28 13.33 -6.37
N ALA A 504 -3.49 13.68 -5.91
CA ALA A 504 -4.55 14.21 -6.76
C ALA A 504 -4.10 15.47 -7.50
N ALA A 505 -3.51 16.43 -6.79
CA ALA A 505 -3.03 17.69 -7.37
C ALA A 505 -1.90 17.47 -8.39
N SER A 506 -0.95 16.58 -8.09
CA SER A 506 0.18 16.27 -8.97
C SER A 506 -0.28 15.75 -10.32
N VAL A 507 -1.09 14.70 -10.34
CA VAL A 507 -1.58 14.09 -11.59
C VAL A 507 -2.55 15.02 -12.31
N SER A 508 -3.43 15.72 -11.60
CA SER A 508 -4.34 16.69 -12.21
C SER A 508 -3.58 17.82 -12.91
N ALA A 509 -2.55 18.38 -12.27
CA ALA A 509 -1.72 19.43 -12.86
C ALA A 509 -1.00 18.96 -14.13
N MET A 510 -0.53 17.70 -14.17
CA MET A 510 0.09 17.10 -15.36
C MET A 510 -0.93 16.90 -16.48
N LEU A 511 -2.11 16.36 -16.19
CA LEU A 511 -3.16 16.14 -17.19
C LEU A 511 -3.62 17.47 -17.81
N LEU A 512 -3.79 18.52 -17.00
CA LEU A 512 -4.22 19.85 -17.48
C LEU A 512 -3.21 20.50 -18.45
N THR A 513 -1.93 20.15 -18.35
CA THR A 513 -0.87 20.66 -19.25
C THR A 513 -0.69 19.81 -20.51
N THR A 514 -1.48 18.72 -20.67
CA THR A 514 -1.37 17.83 -21.83
C THR A 514 -2.03 18.44 -23.06
N GLU A 515 -1.32 18.44 -24.20
CA GLU A 515 -1.80 18.94 -25.48
C GLU A 515 -2.00 17.82 -26.50
N ALA A 516 -1.23 16.74 -26.41
CA ALA A 516 -1.35 15.60 -27.32
C ALA A 516 -1.33 14.28 -26.55
N VAL A 517 -2.09 13.31 -27.05
CA VAL A 517 -2.12 11.93 -26.53
C VAL A 517 -1.81 10.98 -27.67
N VAL A 518 -0.88 10.04 -27.44
CA VAL A 518 -0.37 9.10 -28.43
C VAL A 518 -0.69 7.67 -28.01
N ALA A 519 -1.44 6.95 -28.80
CA ALA A 519 -1.79 5.55 -28.60
C ALA A 519 -1.24 4.65 -29.71
N ASP A 520 -1.06 3.36 -29.44
CA ASP A 520 -0.77 2.37 -30.46
C ASP A 520 -2.05 2.08 -31.28
N LYS A 521 -1.93 2.07 -32.62
CA LYS A 521 -3.04 1.59 -33.45
C LYS A 521 -3.26 0.09 -33.20
N PRO A 522 -4.52 -0.38 -33.11
CA PRO A 522 -4.80 -1.81 -33.15
C PRO A 522 -4.15 -2.44 -34.37
N GLU A 523 -3.53 -3.60 -34.21
CA GLU A 523 -3.12 -4.39 -35.36
C GLU A 523 -4.41 -4.93 -35.99
N GLU A 524 -4.66 -4.58 -37.25
CA GLU A 524 -5.65 -5.27 -38.05
C GLU A 524 -5.18 -6.72 -38.21
N HIS A 525 -5.77 -7.64 -37.47
CA HIS A 525 -5.55 -9.06 -37.71
C HIS A 525 -6.07 -9.33 -39.13
N PRO A 526 -5.21 -9.73 -40.08
CA PRO A 526 -5.72 -10.14 -41.40
C PRO A 526 -6.68 -11.30 -41.13
N GLU A 527 -7.92 -11.18 -41.64
CA GLU A 527 -8.84 -12.32 -41.65
C GLU A 527 -8.09 -13.53 -42.21
N PRO A 528 -8.17 -14.71 -41.56
CA PRO A 528 -7.52 -15.90 -42.07
C PRO A 528 -8.04 -16.14 -43.49
N ALA A 529 -7.14 -16.07 -44.49
CA ALA A 529 -7.46 -16.30 -45.85
C ALA A 529 -8.19 -17.65 -45.96
N MET A 530 -9.44 -17.65 -46.42
CA MET A 530 -10.17 -18.88 -46.70
C MET A 530 -9.31 -19.73 -47.63
N PRO A 531 -9.07 -21.01 -47.33
CA PRO A 531 -8.34 -21.86 -48.23
C PRO A 531 -9.05 -21.89 -49.57
N ALA A 532 -8.37 -21.43 -50.61
CA ALA A 532 -8.86 -21.50 -51.99
C ALA A 532 -9.24 -22.95 -52.29
N GLY A 533 -10.51 -23.19 -52.59
CA GLY A 533 -11.03 -24.51 -52.90
C GLY A 533 -10.19 -25.15 -54.02
N GLY A 534 -9.55 -26.27 -53.69
CA GLY A 534 -8.80 -27.07 -54.67
C GLY A 534 -9.72 -27.55 -55.81
N PRO A 535 -9.21 -27.62 -57.05
CA PRO A 535 -10.01 -28.08 -58.19
C PRO A 535 -10.41 -29.53 -57.98
N GLY A 536 -11.72 -29.81 -58.12
CA GLY A 536 -12.29 -31.15 -58.03
C GLY A 536 -11.64 -32.10 -59.02
N MET A 537 -11.07 -33.19 -58.50
CA MET A 537 -10.73 -34.34 -59.31
C MET A 537 -12.03 -35.03 -59.73
N GLY A 538 -12.36 -34.87 -61.02
CA GLY A 538 -13.39 -35.66 -61.66
C GLY A 538 -13.05 -37.12 -61.68
N MET A 539 -14.02 -37.93 -61.34
CA MET A 539 -13.96 -39.39 -61.45
C MET A 539 -13.92 -39.77 -62.97
N MET A 540 -13.06 -40.67 -63.34
CA MET A 540 -13.29 -41.80 -64.24
C MET A 540 -12.81 -43.07 -63.52
#